data_e22c7be088207de30106e56edfa59305
#
_entry.id   e22c7be088207de30106e56edfa59305
#
_cell.length_a   1.000
_cell.length_b   1.000
_cell.length_c   1.000
_cell.angle_alpha   90.00
_cell.angle_beta   90.00
_cell.angle_gamma   90.00
#
_symmetry.space_group_name_H-M   'P 1'
#
loop_
_entity.id
_entity.type
_entity.pdbx_description
1 polymer ?
#
loop_
_entity_poly.entity_id
_entity_poly.type
_entity_poly.pdbx_seq_one_letter_code
_entity_poly.pdbx_strand_id
1 'polypeptide(L)'
;MRVAEKAAELMPLIEKVIMKGNQNSITDACCAMMACRYAVIGALLNVRINLGSIKDETFVKEHADRAAELERKVNESEQKILAHVYQNL
;
A
#
# COMPACT_ATOMS: atom_id res chain seq x y z
N MET A 1 -7.63 7.58 -7.31
CA MET A 1 -8.05 6.70 -6.20
C MET A 1 -8.20 5.22 -6.60
N ARG A 2 -8.80 4.93 -7.74
CA ARG A 2 -8.99 3.54 -8.20
C ARG A 2 -7.68 2.75 -8.31
N VAL A 3 -6.64 3.37 -8.86
CA VAL A 3 -5.33 2.71 -8.99
C VAL A 3 -4.75 2.38 -7.62
N ALA A 4 -4.83 3.33 -6.67
CA ALA A 4 -4.36 3.11 -5.32
C ALA A 4 -5.13 1.99 -4.61
N GLU A 5 -6.45 1.95 -4.76
CA GLU A 5 -7.28 0.91 -4.16
C GLU A 5 -6.98 -0.47 -4.74
N LYS A 6 -6.82 -0.57 -6.06
CA LYS A 6 -6.48 -1.82 -6.72
C LYS A 6 -5.09 -2.32 -6.32
N ALA A 7 -4.12 -1.41 -6.26
CA ALA A 7 -2.77 -1.79 -5.81
C ALA A 7 -2.77 -2.24 -4.35
N ALA A 8 -3.53 -1.57 -3.49
CA ALA A 8 -3.64 -1.93 -2.07
C ALA A 8 -4.27 -3.32 -1.88
N GLU A 9 -5.16 -3.76 -2.77
CA GLU A 9 -5.78 -5.09 -2.72
C GLU A 9 -4.75 -6.22 -2.89
N LEU A 10 -3.61 -5.94 -3.51
CA LEU A 10 -2.55 -6.93 -3.68
C LEU A 10 -1.78 -7.22 -2.39
N MET A 11 -1.78 -6.28 -1.45
CA MET A 11 -1.00 -6.42 -0.21
C MET A 11 -1.35 -7.67 0.59
N PRO A 12 -2.64 -8.01 0.83
CA PRO A 12 -2.97 -9.22 1.56
C PRO A 12 -2.53 -10.50 0.85
N LEU A 13 -2.56 -10.53 -0.48
CA LEU A 13 -2.09 -11.68 -1.25
C LEU A 13 -0.59 -11.87 -1.12
N ILE A 14 0.17 -10.79 -1.22
CA ILE A 14 1.62 -10.80 -1.04
C ILE A 14 1.97 -11.23 0.38
N GLU A 15 1.24 -10.73 1.38
CA GLU A 15 1.40 -11.11 2.76
C GLU A 15 1.23 -12.62 2.97
N LYS A 16 0.21 -13.23 2.36
CA LYS A 16 -0.01 -14.67 2.43
C LYS A 16 1.16 -15.47 1.83
N VAL A 17 1.68 -15.03 0.69
CA VAL A 17 2.82 -15.68 0.05
C VAL A 17 4.04 -15.63 0.96
N ILE A 18 4.31 -14.50 1.58
CA ILE A 18 5.44 -14.32 2.50
C ILE A 18 5.32 -15.23 3.72
N MET A 19 4.13 -15.32 4.30
CA MET A 19 3.91 -16.13 5.50
C MET A 19 4.02 -17.63 5.24
N LYS A 20 3.78 -18.10 4.01
CA LYS A 20 3.76 -19.51 3.65
C LYS A 20 4.93 -19.94 2.76
N GLY A 21 5.71 -18.98 2.23
CA GLY A 21 6.77 -19.27 1.28
C GLY A 21 8.06 -19.73 1.93
N ASN A 22 8.94 -20.32 1.09
CA ASN A 22 10.31 -20.59 1.50
C ASN A 22 11.14 -19.30 1.48
N GLN A 23 12.39 -19.35 1.97
CA GLN A 23 13.26 -18.18 2.09
C GLN A 23 13.46 -17.42 0.77
N ASN A 24 13.67 -18.14 -0.34
CA ASN A 24 13.89 -17.51 -1.64
C ASN A 24 12.64 -16.78 -2.12
N SER A 25 11.47 -17.42 -1.97
CA SER A 25 10.18 -16.83 -2.34
C SER A 25 9.82 -15.64 -1.44
N ILE A 26 10.21 -15.70 -0.16
CA ILE A 26 9.97 -14.61 0.79
C ILE A 26 10.66 -13.34 0.36
N THR A 27 11.92 -13.42 -0.09
CA THR A 27 12.67 -12.25 -0.53
C THR A 27 12.03 -11.60 -1.76
N ASP A 28 11.66 -12.41 -2.76
CA ASP A 28 11.00 -11.92 -3.96
C ASP A 28 9.63 -11.29 -3.64
N ALA A 29 8.87 -11.93 -2.78
CA ALA A 29 7.57 -11.42 -2.37
C ALA A 29 7.71 -10.12 -1.57
N CYS A 30 8.76 -9.98 -0.77
CA CYS A 30 9.06 -8.75 -0.05
C CYS A 30 9.35 -7.60 -1.02
N CYS A 31 10.11 -7.84 -2.08
CA CYS A 31 10.36 -6.84 -3.12
C CYS A 31 9.07 -6.45 -3.82
N ALA A 32 8.20 -7.42 -4.10
CA ALA A 32 6.89 -7.15 -4.71
C ALA A 32 6.01 -6.29 -3.80
N MET A 33 6.05 -6.55 -2.49
CA MET A 33 5.31 -5.76 -1.50
C MET A 33 5.80 -4.31 -1.46
N MET A 34 7.11 -4.09 -1.46
CA MET A 34 7.67 -2.74 -1.48
C MET A 34 7.30 -1.99 -2.77
N ALA A 35 7.31 -2.68 -3.91
CA ALA A 35 6.88 -2.10 -5.18
C ALA A 35 5.39 -1.75 -5.16
N CYS A 36 4.56 -2.60 -4.58
CA CYS A 36 3.13 -2.37 -4.42
C CYS A 36 2.87 -1.15 -3.54
N ARG A 37 3.57 -1.04 -2.40
CA ARG A 37 3.47 0.13 -1.52
C ARG A 37 3.88 1.40 -2.26
N TYR A 38 4.97 1.36 -3.00
CA TYR A 38 5.42 2.48 -3.80
C TYR A 38 4.33 2.94 -4.78
N ALA A 39 3.69 1.99 -5.47
CA ALA A 39 2.62 2.30 -6.41
C ALA A 39 1.42 2.94 -5.72
N VAL A 40 1.02 2.43 -4.54
CA VAL A 40 -0.09 2.99 -3.77
C VAL A 40 0.23 4.43 -3.34
N ILE A 41 1.39 4.65 -2.73
CA ILE A 41 1.77 5.99 -2.26
C ILE A 41 1.88 6.97 -3.43
N GLY A 42 2.47 6.56 -4.56
CA GLY A 42 2.55 7.41 -5.76
C GLY A 42 1.18 7.79 -6.29
N ALA A 43 0.25 6.84 -6.36
CA ALA A 43 -1.12 7.11 -6.80
C ALA A 43 -1.85 8.06 -5.83
N LEU A 44 -1.62 7.90 -4.52
CA LEU A 44 -2.23 8.77 -3.50
C LEU A 44 -1.67 10.19 -3.57
N LEU A 45 -0.39 10.36 -3.89
CA LEU A 45 0.18 11.68 -4.10
C LEU A 45 -0.49 12.41 -5.26
N ASN A 46 -0.75 11.69 -6.37
CA ASN A 46 -1.48 12.25 -7.50
C ASN A 46 -2.92 12.63 -7.12
N VAL A 47 -3.59 11.79 -6.34
CA VAL A 47 -4.94 12.10 -5.85
C VAL A 47 -4.91 13.40 -5.03
N ARG A 48 -3.98 13.54 -4.10
CA ARG A 48 -3.87 14.71 -3.23
C ARG A 48 -3.60 15.98 -4.02
N ILE A 49 -2.73 15.91 -5.03
CA ILE A 49 -2.45 17.06 -5.91
C ILE A 49 -3.73 17.48 -6.63
N ASN A 50 -4.48 16.52 -7.17
CA ASN A 50 -5.71 16.81 -7.91
C ASN A 50 -6.83 17.35 -7.00
N LEU A 51 -6.90 16.92 -5.75
CA LEU A 51 -7.88 17.42 -4.79
C LEU A 51 -7.70 18.92 -4.53
N GLY A 52 -6.48 19.44 -4.66
CA GLY A 52 -6.19 20.86 -4.45
C GLY A 52 -6.93 21.79 -5.41
N SER A 53 -7.36 21.29 -6.58
CA SER A 53 -8.09 22.08 -7.58
C SER A 53 -9.61 21.87 -7.56
N ILE A 54 -10.10 21.03 -6.67
CA ILE A 54 -11.53 20.69 -6.58
C ILE A 54 -12.19 21.59 -5.54
N LYS A 55 -13.36 22.15 -5.89
CA LYS A 55 -14.07 23.11 -5.04
C LYS A 55 -15.10 22.47 -4.11
N ASP A 56 -15.51 21.23 -4.38
CA ASP A 56 -16.47 20.52 -3.54
C ASP A 56 -15.77 20.04 -2.27
N GLU A 57 -16.01 20.73 -1.16
CA GLU A 57 -15.35 20.45 0.13
C GLU A 57 -15.67 19.05 0.67
N THR A 58 -16.91 18.58 0.48
CA THR A 58 -17.31 17.24 0.92
C THR A 58 -16.54 16.17 0.15
N PHE A 59 -16.46 16.31 -1.17
CA PHE A 59 -15.72 15.40 -2.03
C PHE A 59 -14.24 15.37 -1.63
N VAL A 60 -13.64 16.54 -1.44
CA VAL A 60 -12.22 16.66 -1.06
C VAL A 60 -11.97 15.97 0.28
N LYS A 61 -12.81 16.20 1.26
CA LYS A 61 -12.64 15.58 2.59
C LYS A 61 -12.75 14.07 2.53
N GLU A 62 -13.77 13.54 1.85
CA GLU A 62 -13.99 12.09 1.75
C GLU A 62 -12.80 11.40 1.07
N HIS A 63 -12.29 11.98 0.00
CA HIS A 63 -11.17 11.41 -0.73
C HIS A 63 -9.84 11.56 0.02
N ALA A 64 -9.65 12.68 0.71
CA ALA A 64 -8.46 12.85 1.56
C ALA A 64 -8.46 11.85 2.72
N ASP A 65 -9.60 11.62 3.35
CA ASP A 65 -9.73 10.64 4.44
C ASP A 65 -9.48 9.22 3.92
N ARG A 66 -10.02 8.88 2.75
CA ARG A 66 -9.80 7.58 2.13
C ARG A 66 -8.33 7.38 1.77
N ALA A 67 -7.67 8.41 1.24
CA ALA A 67 -6.25 8.36 0.91
C ALA A 67 -5.41 8.11 2.17
N ALA A 68 -5.70 8.82 3.26
CA ALA A 68 -4.99 8.64 4.52
C ALA A 68 -5.17 7.23 5.08
N GLU A 69 -6.37 6.66 4.97
CA GLU A 69 -6.64 5.29 5.41
C GLU A 69 -5.84 4.27 4.60
N LEU A 70 -5.83 4.41 3.27
CA LEU A 70 -5.05 3.51 2.41
C LEU A 70 -3.56 3.60 2.69
N GLU A 71 -3.03 4.81 2.87
CA GLU A 71 -1.63 5.03 3.23
C GLU A 71 -1.27 4.33 4.53
N ARG A 72 -2.13 4.48 5.55
CA ARG A 72 -1.92 3.83 6.84
C ARG A 72 -1.89 2.31 6.69
N LYS A 73 -2.85 1.75 5.95
CA LYS A 73 -2.94 0.30 5.75
C LYS A 73 -1.69 -0.27 5.07
N VAL A 74 -1.22 0.37 3.99
CA VAL A 74 -0.05 -0.16 3.27
C VAL A 74 1.23 0.01 4.08
N ASN A 75 1.36 1.09 4.86
CA ASN A 75 2.51 1.29 5.73
C ASN A 75 2.55 0.24 6.84
N GLU A 76 1.42 -0.06 7.48
CA GLU A 76 1.32 -1.09 8.50
C GLU A 76 1.63 -2.47 7.94
N SER A 77 1.11 -2.80 6.76
CA SER A 77 1.40 -4.07 6.09
C SER A 77 2.89 -4.22 5.81
N GLU A 78 3.53 -3.17 5.30
CA GLU A 78 4.97 -3.19 5.02
C GLU A 78 5.77 -3.43 6.30
N GLN A 79 5.48 -2.72 7.37
CA GLN A 79 6.18 -2.88 8.63
C GLN A 79 6.05 -4.29 9.19
N LYS A 80 4.85 -4.85 9.14
CA LYS A 80 4.57 -6.21 9.61
C LYS A 80 5.33 -7.25 8.80
N ILE A 81 5.31 -7.11 7.47
CA ILE A 81 5.96 -8.04 6.56
C ILE A 81 7.48 -7.97 6.72
N LEU A 82 8.05 -6.76 6.77
CA LEU A 82 9.48 -6.58 6.94
C LEU A 82 9.98 -7.16 8.27
N ALA A 83 9.22 -6.96 9.34
CA ALA A 83 9.57 -7.53 10.64
C ALA A 83 9.62 -9.06 10.57
N HIS A 84 8.63 -9.69 9.91
CA HIS A 84 8.61 -11.13 9.71
C HIS A 84 9.79 -11.62 8.89
N VAL A 85 10.09 -10.93 7.78
CA VAL A 85 11.19 -11.29 6.89
C VAL A 85 12.53 -11.20 7.61
N TYR A 86 12.79 -10.12 8.35
CA TYR A 86 14.05 -9.96 9.07
C TYR A 86 14.24 -11.01 10.18
N GLN A 87 13.15 -11.45 10.81
CA GLN A 87 13.23 -12.51 11.81
C GLN A 87 13.61 -13.87 11.21
N ASN A 88 13.39 -14.07 9.94
CA ASN A 88 13.58 -15.34 9.24
C ASN A 88 14.77 -15.34 8.26
N LEU A 89 15.56 -14.30 8.24
CA LEU A 89 16.76 -14.23 7.39
C LEU A 89 17.97 -14.88 8.05
#